data_55cd3af33685e234914eba07f45b8632
#
_entry.id   55cd3af33685e234914eba07f45b8632
#
_cell.length_a   1.000
_cell.length_b   1.000
_cell.length_c   1.000
_cell.angle_alpha   90.00
_cell.angle_beta   90.00
_cell.angle_gamma   90.00
#
_symmetry.space_group_name_H-M   'P 1'
#
loop_
_entity.id
_entity.type
_entity.pdbx_description
1 polymer ?
#
loop_
_entity_poly.entity_id
_entity_poly.type
_entity_poly.pdbx_seq_one_letter_code
_entity_poly.pdbx_strand_id
1 'polypeptide(L)'
;MDSIKRWVEIYVPVTTCTLRCSYCYITTHRLFEGPLPKFDFTPDFIRKALSKERLGGSCMLNFCAGGETLLAPKLLTYVRALLDEGHYVSIVTNGTLTKRFEEIAEFPKELTARLFFKFSYHYLQLKERGLLDTFFSNIRKVRDAGCSFTLEQTPSDDAIPYRDEVIERAMKELGAVPHITIARDQRIDGQLPILTELSRDEYKKIWGDKYNSKLFD
;
A
#
# COMPACT_ATOMS: atom_id res chain seq x y z
N MET A 1 17.38 2.76 -18.30
CA MET A 1 16.75 3.26 -17.04
C MET A 1 17.83 3.89 -16.19
N ASP A 2 17.60 5.09 -15.71
CA ASP A 2 18.52 5.71 -14.75
C ASP A 2 18.52 4.90 -13.45
N SER A 3 19.69 4.74 -12.84
CA SER A 3 19.80 4.04 -11.56
C SER A 3 19.07 4.86 -10.46
N ILE A 4 18.23 4.20 -9.66
CA ILE A 4 17.58 4.82 -8.51
C ILE A 4 18.66 5.17 -7.47
N LYS A 5 18.77 6.46 -7.14
CA LYS A 5 19.79 6.97 -6.21
C LYS A 5 19.43 6.79 -4.76
N ARG A 6 18.13 6.98 -4.42
CA ARG A 6 17.63 6.92 -3.04
C ARG A 6 16.25 6.33 -3.02
N TRP A 7 15.93 5.67 -1.93
CA TRP A 7 14.58 5.41 -1.47
C TRP A 7 14.22 6.48 -0.45
N VAL A 8 13.10 7.18 -0.66
CA VAL A 8 12.63 8.25 0.23
C VAL A 8 11.20 7.92 0.66
N GLU A 9 11.00 7.79 1.96
CA GLU A 9 9.66 7.64 2.54
C GLU A 9 9.01 9.01 2.69
N ILE A 10 7.81 9.15 2.14
CA ILE A 10 6.97 10.33 2.27
C ILE A 10 5.74 9.97 3.09
N TYR A 11 5.75 10.38 4.34
CA TYR A 11 4.60 10.19 5.20
C TYR A 11 3.49 11.18 4.85
N VAL A 12 2.33 10.65 4.50
CA VAL A 12 1.11 11.41 4.24
C VAL A 12 0.29 11.40 5.54
N PRO A 13 -0.01 12.56 6.14
CA PRO A 13 -0.62 12.63 7.47
C PRO A 13 -2.14 12.34 7.44
N VAL A 14 -2.53 11.19 6.89
CA VAL A 14 -3.87 10.62 6.97
C VAL A 14 -3.89 9.59 8.08
N THR A 15 -4.71 9.82 9.09
CA THR A 15 -4.87 8.93 10.25
C THR A 15 -6.19 8.15 10.24
N THR A 16 -7.00 8.32 9.19
CA THR A 16 -8.26 7.60 8.99
C THR A 16 -8.16 6.59 7.86
N CYS A 17 -9.02 5.57 7.88
CA CYS A 17 -9.01 4.51 6.87
C CYS A 17 -10.43 4.13 6.47
N THR A 18 -10.59 3.62 5.26
CA THR A 18 -11.86 3.06 4.75
C THR A 18 -12.13 1.65 5.28
N LEU A 19 -11.13 0.93 5.78
CA LEU A 19 -11.24 -0.41 6.35
C LEU A 19 -11.13 -0.38 7.89
N ARG A 20 -11.45 -1.52 8.53
CA ARG A 20 -11.46 -1.71 9.99
C ARG A 20 -10.76 -3.03 10.34
N CYS A 21 -9.53 -3.20 9.87
CA CYS A 21 -8.76 -4.42 10.12
C CYS A 21 -8.53 -4.62 11.62
N SER A 22 -8.83 -5.81 12.16
CA SER A 22 -8.76 -6.12 13.60
C SER A 22 -7.37 -5.89 14.21
N TYR A 23 -6.32 -6.12 13.45
CA TYR A 23 -4.92 -5.97 13.86
C TYR A 23 -4.35 -4.55 13.69
N CYS A 24 -5.12 -3.62 13.10
CA CYS A 24 -4.62 -2.28 12.78
C CYS A 24 -4.86 -1.29 13.93
N TYR A 25 -3.88 -0.45 14.26
CA TYR A 25 -4.00 0.57 15.29
C TYR A 25 -5.16 1.55 15.04
N ILE A 26 -5.52 1.81 13.77
CA ILE A 26 -6.70 2.61 13.42
C ILE A 26 -7.96 2.05 14.11
N THR A 27 -8.14 0.72 14.05
CA THR A 27 -9.27 0.05 14.68
C THR A 27 -9.11 0.00 16.20
N THR A 28 -7.93 -0.34 16.67
CA THR A 28 -7.60 -0.44 18.10
C THR A 28 -7.83 0.88 18.85
N HIS A 29 -7.40 1.99 18.27
CA HIS A 29 -7.56 3.33 18.84
C HIS A 29 -8.81 4.06 18.36
N ARG A 30 -9.70 3.39 17.60
CA ARG A 30 -10.95 3.95 17.05
C ARG A 30 -10.78 5.25 16.26
N LEU A 31 -9.69 5.34 15.51
CA LEU A 31 -9.37 6.50 14.66
C LEU A 31 -10.14 6.42 13.32
N PHE A 32 -11.46 6.41 13.39
CA PHE A 32 -12.30 6.20 12.22
C PHE A 32 -12.67 7.50 11.50
N GLU A 33 -12.58 8.59 12.21
CA GLU A 33 -12.92 9.92 11.74
C GLU A 33 -11.78 10.88 12.07
N GLY A 34 -11.64 11.90 11.27
CA GLY A 34 -10.63 12.93 11.46
C GLY A 34 -10.50 13.82 10.24
N PRO A 35 -9.90 14.99 10.39
CA PRO A 35 -9.67 15.89 9.28
C PRO A 35 -8.70 15.26 8.30
N LEU A 36 -8.99 15.40 7.01
CA LEU A 36 -8.01 15.07 5.98
C LEU A 36 -6.90 16.12 5.95
N PRO A 37 -5.66 15.75 5.61
CA PRO A 37 -4.53 16.66 5.65
C PRO A 37 -4.71 17.81 4.68
N LYS A 38 -4.29 18.99 5.12
CA LYS A 38 -4.02 20.13 4.26
C LYS A 38 -2.53 20.13 3.97
N PHE A 39 -2.18 20.22 2.71
CA PHE A 39 -0.78 20.34 2.32
C PHE A 39 -0.38 21.82 2.34
N ASP A 40 0.66 22.16 3.10
CA ASP A 40 1.14 23.54 3.26
C ASP A 40 1.91 24.05 2.05
N PHE A 41 2.46 23.13 1.25
CA PHE A 41 3.27 23.45 0.09
C PHE A 41 2.53 23.11 -1.22
N THR A 42 2.85 23.86 -2.27
CA THR A 42 2.32 23.58 -3.60
C THR A 42 3.02 22.37 -4.24
N PRO A 43 2.40 21.67 -5.20
CA PRO A 43 3.08 20.60 -5.95
C PRO A 43 4.37 21.06 -6.63
N ASP A 44 4.41 22.29 -7.15
CA ASP A 44 5.62 22.85 -7.76
C ASP A 44 6.74 23.11 -6.74
N PHE A 45 6.39 23.58 -5.54
CA PHE A 45 7.38 23.70 -4.46
C PHE A 45 7.97 22.35 -4.09
N ILE A 46 7.14 21.31 -3.91
CA ILE A 46 7.59 19.95 -3.59
C ILE A 46 8.45 19.40 -4.72
N ARG A 47 8.05 19.58 -5.98
CA ARG A 47 8.84 19.17 -7.14
C ARG A 47 10.24 19.80 -7.13
N LYS A 48 10.36 21.10 -6.86
CA LYS A 48 11.65 21.81 -6.74
C LYS A 48 12.45 21.33 -5.52
N ALA A 49 11.79 21.17 -4.38
CA ALA A 49 12.44 20.74 -3.14
C ALA A 49 12.99 19.31 -3.23
N LEU A 50 12.34 18.44 -4.00
CA LEU A 50 12.76 17.07 -4.26
C LEU A 50 13.29 16.89 -5.70
N SER A 51 13.85 17.94 -6.32
CA SER A 51 14.35 17.83 -7.68
C SER A 51 15.49 16.80 -7.80
N LYS A 52 15.64 16.21 -9.00
CA LYS A 52 16.75 15.29 -9.30
C LYS A 52 18.11 15.94 -9.07
N GLU A 53 18.23 17.21 -9.35
CA GLU A 53 19.46 17.99 -9.09
C GLU A 53 19.82 17.95 -7.60
N ARG A 54 18.87 18.26 -6.71
CA ARG A 54 19.10 18.26 -5.26
C ARG A 54 19.33 16.87 -4.68
N LEU A 55 18.64 15.86 -5.21
CA LEU A 55 18.73 14.48 -4.71
C LEU A 55 19.87 13.67 -5.38
N GLY A 56 20.55 14.25 -6.37
CA GLY A 56 21.66 13.61 -7.08
C GLY A 56 21.21 12.62 -8.14
N GLY A 57 19.97 12.66 -8.59
CA GLY A 57 19.40 11.82 -9.63
C GLY A 57 17.98 11.33 -9.32
N SER A 58 17.48 10.41 -10.15
CA SER A 58 16.16 9.82 -9.98
C SER A 58 16.07 8.99 -8.69
N CYS A 59 15.00 9.15 -7.95
CA CYS A 59 14.73 8.45 -6.69
C CYS A 59 13.44 7.63 -6.78
N MET A 60 13.28 6.66 -5.88
CA MET A 60 11.99 6.04 -5.57
C MET A 60 11.38 6.80 -4.38
N LEU A 61 10.23 7.41 -4.59
CA LEU A 61 9.50 8.20 -3.58
C LEU A 61 8.28 7.39 -3.15
N ASN A 62 8.30 6.85 -1.93
CA ASN A 62 7.24 6.00 -1.43
C ASN A 62 6.26 6.78 -0.56
N PHE A 63 5.01 6.90 -1.02
CA PHE A 63 3.92 7.52 -0.28
C PHE A 63 3.22 6.51 0.59
N CYS A 64 3.26 6.71 1.89
CA CYS A 64 2.53 5.90 2.86
C CYS A 64 1.86 6.79 3.90
N ALA A 65 0.77 6.31 4.48
CA ALA A 65 0.02 6.99 5.53
C ALA A 65 -0.20 6.06 6.72
N GLY A 66 -0.56 6.63 7.84
CA GLY A 66 -1.06 5.86 8.96
C GLY A 66 -2.41 5.20 8.67
N GLY A 67 -3.26 5.86 7.86
CA GLY A 67 -4.53 5.33 7.36
C GLY A 67 -4.47 4.96 5.88
N GLU A 68 -5.54 5.25 5.13
CA GLU A 68 -5.58 5.03 3.67
C GLU A 68 -4.96 6.23 2.93
N THR A 69 -3.84 5.99 2.27
CA THR A 69 -3.03 7.02 1.63
C THR A 69 -3.81 7.84 0.58
N LEU A 70 -4.62 7.17 -0.23
CA LEU A 70 -5.39 7.81 -1.31
C LEU A 70 -6.59 8.64 -0.81
N LEU A 71 -6.89 8.66 0.49
CA LEU A 71 -7.85 9.60 1.07
C LEU A 71 -7.34 11.05 1.04
N ALA A 72 -6.03 11.27 1.00
CA ALA A 72 -5.46 12.61 1.00
C ALA A 72 -5.94 13.41 -0.22
N PRO A 73 -6.61 14.56 -0.01
CA PRO A 73 -7.01 15.43 -1.09
C PRO A 73 -5.77 15.90 -1.87
N LYS A 74 -5.89 16.04 -3.18
CA LYS A 74 -4.81 16.53 -4.06
C LYS A 74 -3.52 15.67 -4.07
N LEU A 75 -3.46 14.51 -3.38
CA LEU A 75 -2.27 13.66 -3.39
C LEU A 75 -1.76 13.39 -4.81
N LEU A 76 -2.68 13.10 -5.73
CA LEU A 76 -2.31 12.78 -7.12
C LEU A 76 -1.67 13.95 -7.86
N THR A 77 -1.92 15.20 -7.46
CA THR A 77 -1.22 16.36 -8.04
C THR A 77 0.26 16.41 -7.62
N TYR A 78 0.58 15.99 -6.41
CA TYR A 78 1.97 15.86 -5.94
C TYR A 78 2.67 14.66 -6.57
N VAL A 79 1.98 13.52 -6.64
CA VAL A 79 2.47 12.32 -7.34
C VAL A 79 2.83 12.66 -8.78
N ARG A 80 1.93 13.34 -9.50
CA ARG A 80 2.17 13.76 -10.87
C ARG A 80 3.37 14.69 -10.99
N ALA A 81 3.47 15.72 -10.16
CA ALA A 81 4.60 16.66 -10.18
C ALA A 81 5.97 15.97 -9.98
N LEU A 82 6.02 14.93 -9.14
CA LEU A 82 7.24 14.16 -8.90
C LEU A 82 7.55 13.15 -10.03
N LEU A 83 6.53 12.60 -10.67
CA LEU A 83 6.68 11.81 -11.89
C LEU A 83 7.16 12.68 -13.05
N ASP A 84 6.62 13.91 -13.20
CA ASP A 84 7.05 14.89 -14.21
C ASP A 84 8.52 15.32 -14.00
N GLU A 85 9.00 15.37 -12.74
CA GLU A 85 10.41 15.60 -12.42
C GLU A 85 11.32 14.44 -12.84
N GLY A 86 10.76 13.26 -13.10
CA GLY A 86 11.49 12.07 -13.53
C GLY A 86 11.83 11.09 -12.42
N HIS A 87 11.15 11.17 -11.29
CA HIS A 87 11.24 10.18 -10.23
C HIS A 87 10.35 8.96 -10.51
N TYR A 88 10.61 7.89 -9.78
CA TYR A 88 9.71 6.78 -9.60
C TYR A 88 8.88 7.03 -8.35
N VAL A 89 7.60 6.72 -8.39
CA VAL A 89 6.70 6.90 -7.25
C VAL A 89 6.06 5.57 -6.88
N SER A 90 6.00 5.27 -5.60
CA SER A 90 5.25 4.14 -5.04
C SER A 90 4.16 4.66 -4.11
N ILE A 91 3.00 4.03 -4.13
CA ILE A 91 1.85 4.37 -3.27
C ILE A 91 1.38 3.11 -2.54
N VAL A 92 1.38 3.15 -1.21
CA VAL A 92 0.80 2.10 -0.37
C VAL A 92 -0.70 2.39 -0.22
N THR A 93 -1.56 1.40 -0.51
CA THR A 93 -3.02 1.59 -0.48
C THR A 93 -3.77 0.29 -0.18
N ASN A 94 -4.94 0.40 0.41
CA ASN A 94 -5.86 -0.72 0.58
C ASN A 94 -6.73 -1.00 -0.66
N GLY A 95 -6.56 -0.25 -1.73
CA GLY A 95 -7.14 -0.52 -3.04
C GLY A 95 -8.65 -0.27 -3.18
N THR A 96 -9.32 0.40 -2.24
CA THR A 96 -10.80 0.50 -2.22
C THR A 96 -11.37 1.76 -2.87
N LEU A 97 -10.55 2.77 -3.16
CA LEU A 97 -11.00 4.09 -3.62
C LEU A 97 -11.04 4.20 -5.15
N THR A 98 -12.04 3.59 -5.78
CA THR A 98 -12.17 3.45 -7.26
C THR A 98 -11.94 4.75 -8.02
N LYS A 99 -12.51 5.86 -7.57
CA LYS A 99 -12.33 7.16 -8.25
C LYS A 99 -10.87 7.58 -8.35
N ARG A 100 -10.05 7.28 -7.35
CA ARG A 100 -8.61 7.58 -7.38
C ARG A 100 -7.87 6.77 -8.43
N PHE A 101 -8.25 5.50 -8.60
CA PHE A 101 -7.67 4.64 -9.63
C PHE A 101 -8.13 5.02 -11.04
N GLU A 102 -9.33 5.58 -11.18
CA GLU A 102 -9.82 6.19 -12.42
C GLU A 102 -8.99 7.44 -12.79
N GLU A 103 -8.78 8.34 -11.83
CA GLU A 103 -7.92 9.52 -12.03
C GLU A 103 -6.48 9.12 -12.42
N ILE A 104 -5.93 8.05 -11.82
CA ILE A 104 -4.59 7.54 -12.12
C ILE A 104 -4.53 6.93 -13.54
N ALA A 105 -5.57 6.24 -13.96
CA ALA A 105 -5.63 5.63 -15.30
C ALA A 105 -5.61 6.65 -16.42
N GLU A 106 -5.95 7.92 -16.15
CA GLU A 106 -5.87 9.03 -17.09
C GLU A 106 -4.46 9.65 -17.20
N PHE A 107 -3.50 9.18 -16.41
CA PHE A 107 -2.13 9.68 -16.51
C PHE A 107 -1.48 9.21 -17.82
N PRO A 108 -0.61 10.05 -18.43
CA PRO A 108 0.19 9.65 -19.58
C PRO A 108 0.99 8.37 -19.31
N LYS A 109 1.13 7.51 -20.33
CA LYS A 109 1.81 6.21 -20.20
C LYS A 109 3.25 6.31 -19.73
N GLU A 110 3.96 7.35 -20.11
CA GLU A 110 5.33 7.63 -19.66
C GLU A 110 5.40 7.93 -18.15
N LEU A 111 4.30 8.40 -17.55
CA LEU A 111 4.22 8.60 -16.10
C LEU A 111 3.80 7.32 -15.38
N THR A 112 2.77 6.63 -15.88
CA THR A 112 2.31 5.38 -15.26
C THR A 112 3.37 4.28 -15.29
N ALA A 113 4.26 4.25 -16.29
CA ALA A 113 5.40 3.34 -16.36
C ALA A 113 6.41 3.52 -15.19
N ARG A 114 6.35 4.65 -14.48
CA ARG A 114 7.19 4.95 -13.29
C ARG A 114 6.37 5.02 -12.00
N LEU A 115 5.09 4.62 -12.05
CA LEU A 115 4.19 4.58 -10.91
C LEU A 115 3.97 3.13 -10.45
N PHE A 116 4.17 2.92 -9.16
CA PHE A 116 4.09 1.62 -8.52
C PHE A 116 3.02 1.65 -7.43
N PHE A 117 2.36 0.53 -7.23
CA PHE A 117 1.41 0.36 -6.13
C PHE A 117 1.81 -0.81 -5.25
N LYS A 118 1.74 -0.60 -3.95
CA LYS A 118 1.76 -1.65 -2.95
C LYS A 118 0.34 -1.81 -2.42
N PHE A 119 -0.37 -2.80 -2.94
CA PHE A 119 -1.73 -3.10 -2.52
C PHE A 119 -1.73 -3.96 -1.26
N SER A 120 -2.30 -3.42 -0.19
CA SER A 120 -2.51 -4.14 1.06
C SER A 120 -3.77 -4.98 0.96
N TYR A 121 -3.60 -6.30 0.80
CA TYR A 121 -4.69 -7.26 0.63
C TYR A 121 -5.27 -7.65 1.98
N HIS A 122 -6.11 -6.80 2.54
CA HIS A 122 -6.81 -7.01 3.81
C HIS A 122 -8.03 -7.93 3.60
N TYR A 123 -7.76 -9.21 3.27
CA TYR A 123 -8.76 -10.16 2.77
C TYR A 123 -10.04 -10.20 3.60
N LEU A 124 -9.95 -10.38 4.94
CA LEU A 124 -11.11 -10.51 5.80
C LEU A 124 -12.02 -9.29 5.73
N GLN A 125 -11.44 -8.09 5.82
CA GLN A 125 -12.20 -6.83 5.73
C GLN A 125 -12.79 -6.59 4.35
N LEU A 126 -12.06 -6.92 3.29
CA LEU A 126 -12.56 -6.81 1.92
C LEU A 126 -13.72 -7.79 1.69
N LYS A 127 -13.62 -9.02 2.21
CA LYS A 127 -14.68 -10.04 2.13
C LYS A 127 -15.91 -9.62 2.90
N GLU A 128 -15.75 -9.24 4.15
CA GLU A 128 -16.85 -8.79 5.05
C GLU A 128 -17.64 -7.63 4.46
N ARG A 129 -16.95 -6.70 3.80
CA ARG A 129 -17.56 -5.51 3.21
C ARG A 129 -17.99 -5.68 1.75
N GLY A 130 -17.84 -6.85 1.17
CA GLY A 130 -18.17 -7.09 -0.24
C GLY A 130 -17.30 -6.32 -1.24
N LEU A 131 -16.05 -6.00 -0.87
CA LEU A 131 -15.15 -5.14 -1.66
C LEU A 131 -14.08 -5.90 -2.44
N LEU A 132 -14.07 -7.24 -2.41
CA LEU A 132 -13.05 -8.04 -3.12
C LEU A 132 -13.04 -7.75 -4.63
N ASP A 133 -14.21 -7.72 -5.28
CA ASP A 133 -14.31 -7.44 -6.71
C ASP A 133 -13.85 -6.02 -7.05
N THR A 134 -14.21 -5.04 -6.23
CA THR A 134 -13.76 -3.65 -6.35
C THR A 134 -12.24 -3.56 -6.23
N PHE A 135 -11.65 -4.22 -5.24
CA PHE A 135 -10.21 -4.26 -5.01
C PHE A 135 -9.46 -4.78 -6.23
N PHE A 136 -9.81 -5.97 -6.72
CA PHE A 136 -9.15 -6.57 -7.89
C PHE A 136 -9.43 -5.79 -9.19
N SER A 137 -10.62 -5.21 -9.34
CA SER A 137 -10.93 -4.32 -10.47
C SER A 137 -10.02 -3.10 -10.49
N ASN A 138 -9.75 -2.49 -9.33
CA ASN A 138 -8.85 -1.35 -9.22
C ASN A 138 -7.38 -1.72 -9.52
N ILE A 139 -6.93 -2.91 -9.10
CA ILE A 139 -5.60 -3.42 -9.49
C ILE A 139 -5.50 -3.59 -11.00
N ARG A 140 -6.49 -4.23 -11.64
CA ARG A 140 -6.50 -4.39 -13.11
C ARG A 140 -6.47 -3.05 -13.82
N LYS A 141 -7.23 -2.05 -13.34
CA LYS A 141 -7.29 -0.71 -13.91
C LYS A 141 -5.91 -0.05 -13.98
N VAL A 142 -5.14 -0.06 -12.90
CA VAL A 142 -3.79 0.53 -12.90
C VAL A 142 -2.77 -0.32 -13.68
N ARG A 143 -2.91 -1.65 -13.65
CA ARG A 143 -2.10 -2.55 -14.49
C ARG A 143 -2.30 -2.23 -15.98
N ASP A 144 -3.55 -2.12 -16.40
CA ASP A 144 -3.90 -1.87 -17.82
C ASP A 144 -3.49 -0.45 -18.24
N ALA A 145 -3.39 0.50 -17.30
CA ALA A 145 -2.80 1.83 -17.52
C ALA A 145 -1.26 1.80 -17.59
N GLY A 146 -0.61 0.67 -17.30
CA GLY A 146 0.85 0.51 -17.38
C GLY A 146 1.61 0.67 -16.07
N CYS A 147 0.92 0.78 -14.94
CA CYS A 147 1.56 0.80 -13.62
C CYS A 147 2.06 -0.59 -13.21
N SER A 148 3.12 -0.62 -12.42
CA SER A 148 3.55 -1.85 -11.72
C SER A 148 2.92 -1.94 -10.35
N PHE A 149 2.80 -3.15 -9.81
CA PHE A 149 2.26 -3.34 -8.47
C PHE A 149 2.80 -4.58 -7.76
N THR A 150 2.66 -4.58 -6.43
CA THR A 150 2.79 -5.75 -5.57
C THR A 150 1.48 -5.96 -4.81
N LEU A 151 1.18 -7.20 -4.47
CA LEU A 151 0.07 -7.59 -3.62
C LEU A 151 0.64 -8.12 -2.29
N GLU A 152 0.29 -7.49 -1.19
CA GLU A 152 0.80 -7.83 0.13
C GLU A 152 -0.34 -8.23 1.06
N GLN A 153 -0.27 -9.44 1.60
CA GLN A 153 -1.18 -9.95 2.60
C GLN A 153 -0.51 -9.92 3.97
N THR A 154 -1.12 -9.27 4.92
CA THR A 154 -0.73 -9.30 6.34
C THR A 154 -1.79 -10.12 7.08
N PRO A 155 -1.64 -11.46 7.16
CA PRO A 155 -2.64 -12.28 7.82
C PRO A 155 -2.52 -12.19 9.33
N SER A 156 -3.67 -12.01 10.00
CA SER A 156 -3.86 -12.36 11.40
C SER A 156 -4.26 -13.83 11.50
N ASP A 157 -4.22 -14.40 12.70
CA ASP A 157 -4.58 -15.80 12.89
C ASP A 157 -6.05 -16.09 12.51
N ASP A 158 -6.93 -15.09 12.60
CA ASP A 158 -8.30 -15.13 12.07
C ASP A 158 -8.38 -15.44 10.56
N ALA A 159 -7.31 -15.17 9.82
CA ALA A 159 -7.26 -15.41 8.38
C ALA A 159 -6.87 -16.85 8.02
N ILE A 160 -6.39 -17.65 8.97
CA ILE A 160 -5.94 -19.04 8.74
C ILE A 160 -7.04 -19.91 8.12
N PRO A 161 -8.30 -19.91 8.60
CA PRO A 161 -9.38 -20.69 8.00
C PRO A 161 -9.68 -20.32 6.54
N TYR A 162 -9.25 -19.14 6.11
CA TYR A 162 -9.48 -18.61 4.75
C TYR A 162 -8.23 -18.65 3.88
N ARG A 163 -7.17 -19.29 4.34
CA ARG A 163 -5.87 -19.30 3.65
C ARG A 163 -5.98 -19.72 2.18
N ASP A 164 -6.71 -20.78 1.89
CA ASP A 164 -6.86 -21.28 0.52
C ASP A 164 -7.66 -20.31 -0.35
N GLU A 165 -8.74 -19.74 0.17
CA GLU A 165 -9.52 -18.71 -0.54
C GLU A 165 -8.65 -17.46 -0.87
N VAL A 166 -7.79 -17.04 0.07
CA VAL A 166 -6.86 -15.89 -0.13
C VAL A 166 -5.94 -16.18 -1.32
N ILE A 167 -5.34 -17.35 -1.35
CA ILE A 167 -4.37 -17.75 -2.39
C ILE A 167 -5.08 -17.98 -3.73
N GLU A 168 -6.17 -18.74 -3.74
CA GLU A 168 -6.94 -19.05 -4.96
C GLU A 168 -7.49 -17.79 -5.61
N ARG A 169 -8.02 -16.87 -4.80
CA ARG A 169 -8.53 -15.60 -5.32
C ARG A 169 -7.43 -14.76 -5.98
N ALA A 170 -6.28 -14.62 -5.34
CA ALA A 170 -5.15 -13.88 -5.91
C ALA A 170 -4.63 -14.55 -7.20
N MET A 171 -4.50 -15.88 -7.20
CA MET A 171 -4.10 -16.64 -8.38
C MET A 171 -5.09 -16.47 -9.53
N LYS A 172 -6.39 -16.56 -9.26
CA LYS A 172 -7.44 -16.38 -10.27
C LYS A 172 -7.41 -14.98 -10.90
N GLU A 173 -7.25 -13.95 -10.07
CA GLU A 173 -7.37 -12.56 -10.51
C GLU A 173 -6.07 -12.01 -11.14
N LEU A 174 -4.91 -12.46 -10.65
CA LEU A 174 -3.61 -11.86 -10.97
C LEU A 174 -2.58 -12.85 -11.51
N GLY A 175 -2.84 -14.16 -11.44
CA GLY A 175 -1.88 -15.19 -11.85
C GLY A 175 -0.70 -15.35 -10.89
N ALA A 176 -0.79 -14.79 -9.67
CA ALA A 176 0.28 -14.81 -8.69
C ALA A 176 -0.28 -14.89 -7.26
N VAL A 177 0.52 -15.47 -6.36
CA VAL A 177 0.21 -15.46 -4.91
C VAL A 177 0.65 -14.12 -4.28
N PRO A 178 -0.02 -13.66 -3.22
CA PRO A 178 0.41 -12.46 -2.52
C PRO A 178 1.74 -12.68 -1.78
N HIS A 179 2.49 -11.61 -1.60
CA HIS A 179 3.60 -11.58 -0.65
C HIS A 179 3.02 -11.59 0.76
N ILE A 180 3.46 -12.54 1.57
CA ILE A 180 2.98 -12.70 2.95
C ILE A 180 3.90 -11.93 3.90
N THR A 181 3.30 -11.09 4.74
CA THR A 181 3.97 -10.40 5.85
C THR A 181 3.47 -10.96 7.19
N ILE A 182 3.86 -10.34 8.30
CA ILE A 182 3.42 -10.76 9.64
C ILE A 182 2.70 -9.59 10.29
N ALA A 183 1.52 -9.85 10.85
CA ALA A 183 0.81 -8.86 11.63
C ALA A 183 1.59 -8.52 12.91
N ARG A 184 1.60 -7.22 13.24
CA ARG A 184 2.22 -6.69 14.46
C ARG A 184 1.14 -6.15 15.38
N ASP A 185 1.32 -6.41 16.68
CA ASP A 185 0.43 -5.86 17.70
C ASP A 185 0.79 -4.39 17.94
N GLN A 186 -0.12 -3.52 17.59
CA GLN A 186 0.04 -2.07 17.73
C GLN A 186 -0.72 -1.51 18.95
N ARG A 187 -1.22 -2.37 19.84
CA ARG A 187 -1.91 -1.96 21.05
C ARG A 187 -0.95 -1.52 22.16
N ILE A 188 0.33 -1.88 22.04
CA ILE A 188 1.37 -1.58 23.04
C ILE A 188 2.25 -0.48 22.48
N ASP A 189 2.21 0.68 23.11
CA ASP A 189 3.01 1.83 22.69
C ASP A 189 4.51 1.53 22.75
N GLY A 190 5.22 1.89 21.67
CA GLY A 190 6.68 1.72 21.58
C GLY A 190 7.16 0.28 21.37
N GLN A 191 6.25 -0.69 21.31
CA GLN A 191 6.54 -2.08 20.99
C GLN A 191 5.66 -2.55 19.84
N LEU A 192 6.19 -3.40 18.98
CA LEU A 192 5.47 -3.99 17.87
C LEU A 192 5.70 -5.51 17.86
N PRO A 193 5.26 -6.22 18.94
CA PRO A 193 5.41 -7.67 18.97
C PRO A 193 4.62 -8.33 17.84
N ILE A 194 5.01 -9.54 17.50
CA ILE A 194 4.28 -10.35 16.52
C ILE A 194 2.90 -10.68 17.09
N LEU A 195 1.86 -10.54 16.26
CA LEU A 195 0.47 -10.77 16.67
C LEU A 195 0.02 -12.22 16.51
N THR A 196 0.81 -13.11 15.92
CA THR A 196 0.45 -14.52 15.75
C THR A 196 0.85 -15.34 16.97
N GLU A 197 0.00 -16.31 17.33
CA GLU A 197 0.32 -17.35 18.34
C GLU A 197 1.15 -18.51 17.76
N LEU A 198 1.36 -18.50 16.43
CA LEU A 198 2.11 -19.54 15.73
C LEU A 198 3.61 -19.36 15.89
N SER A 199 4.32 -20.45 16.03
CA SER A 199 5.77 -20.49 15.84
C SER A 199 6.14 -20.17 14.38
N ARG A 200 7.40 -19.83 14.14
CA ARG A 200 7.93 -19.61 12.77
C ARG A 200 7.64 -20.80 11.84
N ASP A 201 7.86 -22.01 12.29
CA ASP A 201 7.70 -23.20 11.47
C ASP A 201 6.23 -23.50 11.14
N GLU A 202 5.33 -23.28 12.10
CA GLU A 202 3.88 -23.40 11.87
C GLU A 202 3.40 -22.33 10.89
N TYR A 203 3.85 -21.08 11.06
CA TYR A 203 3.51 -19.99 10.14
C TYR A 203 3.98 -20.30 8.72
N LYS A 204 5.23 -20.79 8.58
CA LYS A 204 5.79 -21.21 7.30
C LYS A 204 4.99 -22.38 6.68
N LYS A 205 4.59 -23.35 7.48
CA LYS A 205 3.78 -24.48 7.02
C LYS A 205 2.43 -24.04 6.46
N ILE A 206 1.80 -23.03 7.08
CA ILE A 206 0.50 -22.52 6.66
C ILE A 206 0.63 -21.59 5.46
N TRP A 207 1.51 -20.59 5.52
CA TRP A 207 1.58 -19.52 4.53
C TRP A 207 2.62 -19.74 3.43
N GLY A 208 3.45 -20.78 3.56
CA GLY A 208 4.49 -21.13 2.61
C GLY A 208 5.78 -20.32 2.79
N ASP A 209 6.75 -20.54 1.90
CA ASP A 209 8.09 -19.94 1.99
C ASP A 209 8.16 -18.47 1.51
N LYS A 210 7.04 -17.88 1.12
CA LYS A 210 6.99 -16.54 0.51
C LYS A 210 6.82 -15.39 1.51
N TYR A 211 6.92 -15.65 2.81
CA TYR A 211 6.99 -14.61 3.80
C TYR A 211 8.45 -14.20 4.10
N ASN A 212 8.65 -12.99 4.58
CA ASN A 212 9.97 -12.57 5.00
C ASN A 212 10.31 -13.17 6.37
N SER A 213 11.20 -14.16 6.41
CA SER A 213 11.59 -14.86 7.64
C SER A 213 12.20 -13.94 8.71
N LYS A 214 12.79 -12.82 8.31
CA LYS A 214 13.35 -11.81 9.24
C LYS A 214 12.28 -11.06 10.04
N LEU A 215 11.01 -11.15 9.66
CA LEU A 215 9.92 -10.53 10.40
C LEU A 215 9.63 -11.22 11.73
N PHE A 216 10.13 -12.43 11.96
CA PHE A 216 10.05 -13.13 13.24
C PHE A 216 11.19 -12.75 14.21
N ASP A 217 12.24 -12.14 13.74
CA ASP A 217 13.37 -11.67 14.54
C ASP A 217 13.10 -10.24 15.01
#